data_55a78d5d7a67cc58ee780ceeee83b968
#
_entry.id   55a78d5d7a67cc58ee780ceeee83b968
#
_cell.length_a   1.000
_cell.length_b   1.000
_cell.length_c   1.000
_cell.angle_alpha   90.00
_cell.angle_beta   90.00
_cell.angle_gamma   90.00
#
_symmetry.space_group_name_H-M   'P 1'
#
loop_
_entity.id
_entity.type
_entity.pdbx_description
1 polymer ?
#
loop_
_entity_poly.entity_id
_entity_poly.type
_entity_poly.pdbx_seq_one_letter_code
_entity_poly.pdbx_strand_id
1 'polypeptide(L)'
;MDNKMMKKCVMTCVVGLMAAAGAHAQRIVFEKDVVDAGATLWRHPVTAVFQFSNKGREPLVVNDVDAGCGCMATEWTKDAVVKGGKGEIRVTYDAQLLGHLDRYIDVYTNAGSQPVRLRMKARVHDGAKQSVEDLFPYAVDDIRLSTSDVEFPEVQSGDSAVAEIEVLNGGKDVYTPTLMHLPAYITAEYKPAMIARGRRGKIRLTLHSDKLQNLGLNQTSVYLARFSGDKVSANNEVSVSAVLLPDLQSAAGFAKKPKFALSSTELNLGVLGKKKKVSGMVTISNGGNGVLKLNKIQAFNQAISVTLKKTELQPGEKVDMKVTVDARFLGMSKAQPRVLIITNDPAAPKAVVSVRFEK
;
A
#
# COMPACT_ATOMS: atom_id res chain seq x y z
N MET A 1 57.59 -45.89 48.74
CA MET A 1 58.77 -45.14 48.32
C MET A 1 58.53 -44.66 46.96
N ASP A 2 58.20 -43.52 46.86
CA ASP A 2 58.53 -42.12 46.57
C ASP A 2 57.84 -41.75 45.28
N ASN A 3 56.87 -40.93 45.34
CA ASN A 3 56.80 -39.49 45.51
C ASN A 3 57.66 -38.74 44.48
N LYS A 4 57.04 -38.11 43.44
CA LYS A 4 57.37 -36.76 43.01
C LYS A 4 56.51 -36.24 41.93
N MET A 5 55.70 -35.31 42.41
CA MET A 5 55.43 -33.99 41.83
C MET A 5 54.85 -33.88 40.44
N MET A 6 53.57 -33.77 40.50
CA MET A 6 52.67 -33.10 39.58
C MET A 6 53.04 -31.62 39.40
N LYS A 7 53.48 -31.25 38.23
CA LYS A 7 53.45 -29.83 37.81
C LYS A 7 52.12 -29.50 37.18
N LYS A 8 51.36 -28.68 37.89
CA LYS A 8 50.12 -28.06 37.41
C LYS A 8 50.44 -27.12 36.24
N CYS A 9 49.98 -27.45 35.04
CA CYS A 9 49.75 -26.47 33.99
C CYS A 9 48.30 -26.02 34.09
N VAL A 10 48.10 -24.87 34.70
CA VAL A 10 46.82 -24.16 34.63
C VAL A 10 46.77 -23.47 33.27
N MET A 11 46.06 -24.07 32.32
CA MET A 11 45.76 -23.48 31.06
C MET A 11 44.46 -22.67 31.22
N THR A 12 44.62 -21.38 31.43
CA THR A 12 43.51 -20.44 31.52
C THR A 12 42.85 -20.31 30.15
N CYS A 13 41.76 -21.04 29.94
CA CYS A 13 40.86 -20.77 28.81
C CYS A 13 40.10 -19.46 29.09
N VAL A 14 40.58 -18.38 28.50
CA VAL A 14 39.79 -17.16 28.35
C VAL A 14 38.74 -17.45 27.29
N VAL A 15 37.56 -17.88 27.75
CA VAL A 15 36.37 -17.90 26.91
C VAL A 15 35.95 -16.44 26.70
N GLY A 16 36.36 -15.88 25.55
CA GLY A 16 35.86 -14.61 25.07
C GLY A 16 34.38 -14.76 24.76
N LEU A 17 33.53 -14.36 25.70
CA LEU A 17 32.11 -14.17 25.47
C LEU A 17 31.98 -12.97 24.51
N MET A 18 32.01 -13.21 23.18
CA MET A 18 31.53 -12.24 22.22
C MET A 18 30.01 -12.16 22.42
N ALA A 19 29.57 -11.23 23.23
CA ALA A 19 28.21 -10.77 23.24
C ALA A 19 27.94 -10.21 21.84
N ALA A 20 27.23 -10.98 21.00
CA ALA A 20 26.59 -10.48 19.82
C ALA A 20 25.50 -9.52 20.32
N ALA A 21 25.91 -8.26 20.55
CA ALA A 21 24.97 -7.17 20.75
C ALA A 21 24.17 -7.05 19.45
N GLY A 22 22.96 -7.60 19.44
CA GLY A 22 21.98 -7.36 18.39
C GLY A 22 21.84 -5.85 18.23
N ALA A 23 22.33 -5.35 17.11
CA ALA A 23 22.35 -3.94 16.80
C ALA A 23 20.93 -3.45 16.46
N HIS A 24 20.12 -3.20 17.48
CA HIS A 24 18.94 -2.33 17.40
C HIS A 24 19.19 -1.10 18.27
N ALA A 25 20.25 -0.36 17.93
CA ALA A 25 20.64 0.83 18.66
C ALA A 25 19.61 1.95 18.52
N GLN A 26 19.06 2.17 17.31
CA GLN A 26 18.06 3.18 17.01
C GLN A 26 16.76 2.53 16.48
N ARG A 27 15.61 3.14 16.76
CA ARG A 27 14.32 2.71 16.23
C ARG A 27 13.38 3.89 16.10
N ILE A 28 13.05 4.23 14.85
CA ILE A 28 12.02 5.20 14.54
C ILE A 28 10.64 4.54 14.58
N VAL A 29 9.68 5.22 15.18
CA VAL A 29 8.26 4.80 15.18
C VAL A 29 7.41 6.03 14.89
N PHE A 30 6.65 6.01 13.82
CA PHE A 30 5.72 7.04 13.45
C PHE A 30 4.37 6.85 14.18
N GLU A 31 3.72 7.96 14.54
CA GLU A 31 2.35 7.92 15.09
C GLU A 31 1.34 7.54 14.00
N LYS A 32 1.63 8.00 12.75
CA LYS A 32 0.90 7.63 11.52
C LYS A 32 1.89 7.56 10.37
N ASP A 33 1.79 6.53 9.59
CA ASP A 33 2.55 6.35 8.34
C ASP A 33 1.80 6.89 7.11
N VAL A 34 0.48 7.11 7.24
CA VAL A 34 -0.37 7.72 6.22
C VAL A 34 -1.03 8.96 6.79
N VAL A 35 -0.84 10.10 6.14
CA VAL A 35 -1.50 11.37 6.48
C VAL A 35 -2.29 11.87 5.28
N ASP A 36 -3.59 12.09 5.50
CA ASP A 36 -4.44 12.84 4.58
C ASP A 36 -4.41 14.32 4.98
N ALA A 37 -3.77 15.15 4.18
CA ALA A 37 -3.68 16.58 4.39
C ALA A 37 -4.97 17.33 4.01
N GLY A 38 -6.00 16.61 3.56
CA GLY A 38 -7.30 17.15 3.24
C GLY A 38 -7.38 17.83 1.87
N ALA A 39 -8.37 18.70 1.72
CA ALA A 39 -8.59 19.44 0.48
C ALA A 39 -7.95 20.83 0.55
N THR A 40 -7.35 21.25 -0.56
CA THR A 40 -6.81 22.60 -0.74
C THR A 40 -7.18 23.18 -2.09
N LEU A 41 -7.08 24.49 -2.23
CA LEU A 41 -7.26 25.19 -3.50
C LEU A 41 -6.04 25.01 -4.41
N TRP A 42 -6.25 25.07 -5.69
CA TRP A 42 -5.18 25.10 -6.68
C TRP A 42 -4.18 26.22 -6.37
N ARG A 43 -2.89 25.91 -6.42
CA ARG A 43 -1.79 26.80 -6.03
C ARG A 43 -1.81 27.27 -4.57
N HIS A 44 -2.58 26.65 -3.71
CA HIS A 44 -2.48 26.83 -2.26
C HIS A 44 -1.78 25.62 -1.65
N PRO A 45 -0.51 25.74 -1.25
CA PRO A 45 0.24 24.64 -0.70
C PRO A 45 -0.46 24.01 0.52
N VAL A 46 -0.33 22.69 0.64
CA VAL A 46 -0.87 21.94 1.79
C VAL A 46 0.23 21.08 2.41
N THR A 47 0.26 21.04 3.75
CA THR A 47 1.31 20.37 4.51
C THR A 47 0.76 19.17 5.27
N ALA A 48 1.42 18.02 5.13
CA ALA A 48 1.28 16.86 5.99
C ALA A 48 2.38 16.87 7.05
N VAL A 49 2.02 16.56 8.30
CA VAL A 49 2.97 16.44 9.41
C VAL A 49 2.98 15.01 9.92
N PHE A 50 4.15 14.38 9.90
CA PHE A 50 4.39 13.05 10.40
C PHE A 50 5.19 13.13 11.70
N GLN A 51 4.54 12.85 12.81
CA GLN A 51 5.18 12.79 14.13
C GLN A 51 5.83 11.44 14.33
N PHE A 52 7.07 11.43 14.82
CA PHE A 52 7.77 10.20 15.15
C PHE A 52 8.41 10.25 16.56
N SER A 53 8.78 9.09 17.06
CA SER A 53 9.51 8.95 18.31
C SER A 53 10.67 7.97 18.16
N ASN A 54 11.76 8.22 18.89
CA ASN A 54 12.85 7.27 19.00
C ASN A 54 12.56 6.23 20.10
N LYS A 55 12.22 5.02 19.70
CA LYS A 55 12.03 3.87 20.59
C LYS A 55 13.30 3.02 20.75
N GLY A 56 14.41 3.43 20.12
CA GLY A 56 15.72 2.83 20.29
C GLY A 56 16.43 3.31 21.56
N ARG A 57 17.65 2.85 21.74
CA ARG A 57 18.50 3.19 22.92
C ARG A 57 19.49 4.32 22.61
N GLU A 58 19.91 4.44 21.36
CA GLU A 58 20.86 5.44 20.88
C GLU A 58 20.15 6.60 20.17
N PRO A 59 20.80 7.77 20.06
CA PRO A 59 20.22 8.92 19.37
C PRO A 59 19.85 8.60 17.90
N LEU A 60 18.65 8.97 17.51
CA LEU A 60 18.10 8.80 16.15
C LEU A 60 18.31 10.07 15.36
N VAL A 61 18.87 9.94 14.16
CA VAL A 61 19.06 11.04 13.20
C VAL A 61 18.31 10.71 11.93
N VAL A 62 17.50 11.65 11.45
CA VAL A 62 16.92 11.62 10.10
C VAL A 62 17.93 12.23 9.15
N ASN A 63 18.51 11.41 8.27
CA ASN A 63 19.57 11.80 7.34
C ASN A 63 19.01 12.51 6.12
N ASP A 64 17.91 12.00 5.57
CA ASP A 64 17.28 12.53 4.35
C ASP A 64 15.79 12.17 4.30
N VAL A 65 15.01 12.96 3.56
CA VAL A 65 13.59 12.75 3.28
C VAL A 65 13.33 13.00 1.81
N ASP A 66 13.12 11.94 1.05
CA ASP A 66 12.85 12.01 -0.39
C ASP A 66 11.35 11.86 -0.67
N ALA A 67 10.76 12.90 -1.23
CA ALA A 67 9.36 12.92 -1.65
C ALA A 67 9.16 12.53 -3.13
N GLY A 68 10.23 12.19 -3.85
CA GLY A 68 10.19 11.65 -5.22
C GLY A 68 9.79 12.64 -6.31
N CYS A 69 9.53 13.92 -6.00
CA CYS A 69 9.25 14.96 -7.00
C CYS A 69 9.64 16.36 -6.49
N GLY A 70 9.96 17.27 -7.42
CA GLY A 70 10.19 18.70 -7.11
C GLY A 70 8.93 19.48 -6.72
N CYS A 71 7.76 18.83 -6.72
CA CYS A 71 6.46 19.40 -6.34
C CYS A 71 6.20 19.35 -4.83
N MET A 72 7.11 18.74 -4.07
CA MET A 72 7.03 18.60 -2.62
C MET A 72 8.29 19.15 -1.95
N ALA A 73 8.11 20.04 -0.98
CA ALA A 73 9.17 20.49 -0.09
C ALA A 73 9.14 19.66 1.20
N THR A 74 10.31 19.25 1.68
CA THR A 74 10.47 18.46 2.89
C THR A 74 11.28 19.21 3.94
N GLU A 75 10.77 19.24 5.16
CA GLU A 75 11.44 19.75 6.33
C GLU A 75 11.35 18.73 7.46
N TRP A 76 12.38 18.58 8.26
CA TRP A 76 12.36 17.62 9.36
C TRP A 76 13.25 18.02 10.52
N THR A 77 13.04 17.42 11.69
CA THR A 77 13.89 17.57 12.86
C THR A 77 15.32 17.14 12.51
N LYS A 78 16.25 18.10 12.46
CA LYS A 78 17.68 17.89 12.10
C LYS A 78 18.50 17.39 13.26
N ASP A 79 18.12 17.75 14.48
CA ASP A 79 18.82 17.37 15.69
C ASP A 79 18.61 15.88 16.01
N ALA A 80 19.62 15.28 16.64
CA ALA A 80 19.54 13.90 17.08
C ALA A 80 18.47 13.73 18.17
N VAL A 81 17.49 12.88 17.91
CA VAL A 81 16.38 12.60 18.83
C VAL A 81 16.82 11.54 19.83
N VAL A 82 16.95 11.94 21.10
CA VAL A 82 17.34 11.02 22.18
C VAL A 82 16.27 9.95 22.44
N LYS A 83 16.62 8.90 23.18
CA LYS A 83 15.70 7.82 23.56
C LYS A 83 14.40 8.38 24.16
N GLY A 84 13.25 7.97 23.59
CA GLY A 84 11.92 8.43 23.99
C GLY A 84 11.55 9.84 23.50
N GLY A 85 12.50 10.58 22.92
CA GLY A 85 12.27 11.88 22.31
C GLY A 85 11.37 11.79 21.10
N LYS A 86 10.80 12.94 20.70
CA LYS A 86 9.92 13.09 19.55
C LYS A 86 10.56 14.01 18.51
N GLY A 87 10.21 13.77 17.26
CA GLY A 87 10.53 14.63 16.13
C GLY A 87 9.38 14.67 15.15
N GLU A 88 9.50 15.51 14.13
CA GLU A 88 8.50 15.61 13.08
C GLU A 88 9.14 15.73 11.69
N ILE A 89 8.38 15.29 10.69
CA ILE A 89 8.68 15.51 9.27
C ILE A 89 7.49 16.26 8.70
N ARG A 90 7.75 17.38 8.05
CA ARG A 90 6.77 18.20 7.33
C ARG A 90 6.96 18.00 5.84
N VAL A 91 5.90 17.68 5.14
CA VAL A 91 5.91 17.54 3.69
C VAL A 91 4.87 18.48 3.13
N THR A 92 5.32 19.50 2.37
CA THR A 92 4.46 20.52 1.78
C THR A 92 4.35 20.29 0.28
N TYR A 93 3.15 20.04 -0.19
CA TYR A 93 2.82 19.93 -1.60
C TYR A 93 2.39 21.28 -2.16
N ASP A 94 2.91 21.67 -3.31
CA ASP A 94 2.69 22.97 -3.94
C ASP A 94 1.31 23.18 -4.58
N ALA A 95 0.51 22.12 -4.65
CA ALA A 95 -0.85 22.10 -5.18
C ALA A 95 -1.01 22.64 -6.62
N GLN A 96 0.00 22.46 -7.47
CA GLN A 96 -0.05 22.95 -8.86
C GLN A 96 -0.86 22.06 -9.81
N LEU A 97 -1.19 20.84 -9.42
CA LEU A 97 -2.00 19.93 -10.21
C LEU A 97 -3.35 19.70 -9.54
N LEU A 98 -4.44 19.89 -10.28
CA LEU A 98 -5.79 19.57 -9.83
C LEU A 98 -5.99 18.06 -9.67
N GLY A 99 -6.84 17.67 -8.72
CA GLY A 99 -7.18 16.27 -8.48
C GLY A 99 -6.60 15.70 -7.20
N HIS A 100 -6.44 14.39 -7.15
CA HIS A 100 -5.94 13.67 -5.99
C HIS A 100 -4.42 13.55 -6.02
N LEU A 101 -3.80 13.93 -4.90
CA LEU A 101 -2.44 13.58 -4.58
C LEU A 101 -2.44 12.30 -3.77
N ASP A 102 -1.60 11.35 -4.14
CA ASP A 102 -1.30 10.14 -3.38
C ASP A 102 0.15 9.78 -3.65
N ARG A 103 1.04 10.09 -2.69
CA ARG A 103 2.49 10.00 -2.87
C ARG A 103 3.17 9.35 -1.68
N TYR A 104 4.22 8.60 -1.98
CA TYR A 104 5.12 8.04 -0.99
C TYR A 104 6.27 8.99 -0.72
N ILE A 105 6.73 8.99 0.52
CA ILE A 105 7.88 9.73 1.03
C ILE A 105 8.81 8.74 1.69
N ASP A 106 10.04 8.66 1.24
CA ASP A 106 11.06 7.76 1.77
C ASP A 106 11.94 8.50 2.78
N VAL A 107 11.95 8.03 4.03
CA VAL A 107 12.68 8.63 5.17
C VAL A 107 13.89 7.80 5.49
N TYR A 108 15.07 8.36 5.31
CA TYR A 108 16.36 7.73 5.59
C TYR A 108 16.87 8.15 6.96
N THR A 109 17.27 7.18 7.77
CA THR A 109 17.73 7.41 9.15
C THR A 109 18.99 6.60 9.43
N ASN A 110 19.65 6.89 10.56
CA ASN A 110 20.74 6.07 11.06
C ASN A 110 20.27 4.76 11.73
N ALA A 111 18.96 4.49 11.77
CA ALA A 111 18.40 3.27 12.36
C ALA A 111 18.48 2.04 11.42
N GLY A 112 18.75 2.25 10.14
CA GLY A 112 18.85 1.16 9.15
C GLY A 112 19.27 1.66 7.78
N SER A 113 19.57 0.73 6.88
CA SER A 113 19.96 1.03 5.50
C SER A 113 18.77 1.21 4.56
N GLN A 114 17.58 0.84 4.99
CA GLN A 114 16.35 0.98 4.21
C GLN A 114 15.54 2.18 4.70
N PRO A 115 14.91 2.94 3.80
CA PRO A 115 14.04 4.03 4.19
C PRO A 115 12.76 3.51 4.83
N VAL A 116 12.23 4.29 5.76
CA VAL A 116 10.85 4.12 6.22
C VAL A 116 9.94 4.87 5.26
N ARG A 117 8.93 4.20 4.72
CA ARG A 117 8.02 4.76 3.74
C ARG A 117 6.78 5.34 4.39
N LEU A 118 6.55 6.62 4.17
CA LEU A 118 5.34 7.35 4.56
C LEU A 118 4.48 7.61 3.33
N ARG A 119 3.20 7.95 3.54
CA ARG A 119 2.26 8.24 2.46
C ARG A 119 1.47 9.50 2.76
N MET A 120 1.53 10.46 1.85
CA MET A 120 0.74 11.68 1.90
C MET A 120 -0.41 11.61 0.89
N LYS A 121 -1.61 11.96 1.34
CA LYS A 121 -2.78 12.15 0.50
C LYS A 121 -3.26 13.59 0.63
N ALA A 122 -3.76 14.13 -0.48
CA ALA A 122 -4.42 15.44 -0.50
C ALA A 122 -5.37 15.52 -1.70
N ARG A 123 -6.22 16.53 -1.73
CA ARG A 123 -7.08 16.84 -2.85
C ARG A 123 -6.97 18.31 -3.22
N VAL A 124 -6.63 18.59 -4.47
CA VAL A 124 -6.54 19.96 -5.00
C VAL A 124 -7.75 20.25 -5.88
N HIS A 125 -8.44 21.35 -5.63
CA HIS A 125 -9.59 21.82 -6.40
C HIS A 125 -9.43 23.30 -6.80
N ASP A 126 -10.16 23.72 -7.80
CA ASP A 126 -10.07 25.06 -8.39
C ASP A 126 -10.90 26.14 -7.67
N GLY A 127 -11.51 25.80 -6.54
CA GLY A 127 -12.39 26.67 -5.77
C GLY A 127 -13.84 26.65 -6.23
N ALA A 128 -14.17 25.97 -7.30
CA ALA A 128 -15.55 25.69 -7.65
C ALA A 128 -16.17 24.82 -6.53
N LYS A 129 -17.39 25.15 -6.11
CA LYS A 129 -18.15 24.27 -5.20
C LYS A 129 -18.20 22.89 -5.83
N GLN A 130 -17.60 21.91 -5.15
CA GLN A 130 -17.69 20.53 -5.62
C GLN A 130 -19.14 20.15 -5.79
N SER A 131 -19.51 19.74 -6.99
CA SER A 131 -20.85 19.26 -7.24
C SER A 131 -21.09 17.96 -6.44
N VAL A 132 -22.35 17.62 -6.25
CA VAL A 132 -22.69 16.32 -5.65
C VAL A 132 -22.11 15.19 -6.50
N GLU A 133 -22.08 15.38 -7.80
CA GLU A 133 -21.52 14.45 -8.77
C GLU A 133 -20.00 14.25 -8.58
N ASP A 134 -19.26 15.29 -8.24
CA ASP A 134 -17.80 15.20 -7.99
C ASP A 134 -17.50 14.46 -6.70
N LEU A 135 -18.30 14.68 -5.67
CA LEU A 135 -18.12 14.04 -4.35
C LEU A 135 -18.66 12.61 -4.33
N PHE A 136 -19.74 12.36 -5.06
CA PHE A 136 -20.46 11.10 -5.13
C PHE A 136 -20.69 10.68 -6.58
N PRO A 137 -19.61 10.32 -7.30
CA PRO A 137 -19.67 10.04 -8.74
C PRO A 137 -20.44 8.77 -9.10
N TYR A 138 -20.64 7.87 -8.13
CA TYR A 138 -21.28 6.59 -8.39
C TYR A 138 -22.73 6.60 -7.93
N ALA A 139 -23.65 6.56 -8.89
CA ALA A 139 -25.09 6.49 -8.64
C ALA A 139 -25.55 5.03 -8.60
N VAL A 140 -26.31 4.70 -7.57
CA VAL A 140 -27.07 3.45 -7.42
C VAL A 140 -28.53 3.88 -7.25
N ASP A 141 -29.22 4.15 -8.37
CA ASP A 141 -30.51 4.88 -8.45
C ASP A 141 -30.39 6.23 -7.71
N ASP A 142 -31.20 6.46 -6.69
CA ASP A 142 -31.23 7.70 -5.90
C ASP A 142 -30.12 7.74 -4.83
N ILE A 143 -29.41 6.66 -4.58
CA ILE A 143 -28.29 6.59 -3.64
C ILE A 143 -27.00 6.85 -4.38
N ARG A 144 -26.13 7.67 -3.81
CA ARG A 144 -24.83 7.98 -4.41
C ARG A 144 -23.69 7.59 -3.49
N LEU A 145 -22.60 7.07 -4.06
CA LEU A 145 -21.40 6.62 -3.36
C LEU A 145 -20.20 7.46 -3.74
N SER A 146 -19.29 7.67 -2.80
CA SER A 146 -17.99 8.30 -3.06
C SER A 146 -17.06 7.41 -3.88
N THR A 147 -17.22 6.09 -3.78
CA THR A 147 -16.45 5.09 -4.54
C THR A 147 -17.28 3.84 -4.79
N SER A 148 -17.02 3.18 -5.90
CA SER A 148 -17.48 1.81 -6.21
C SER A 148 -16.33 0.81 -6.29
N ASP A 149 -15.09 1.22 -5.95
CA ASP A 149 -13.91 0.39 -5.90
C ASP A 149 -13.17 0.66 -4.58
N VAL A 150 -13.27 -0.27 -3.67
CA VAL A 150 -12.70 -0.19 -2.32
C VAL A 150 -11.41 -0.98 -2.26
N GLU A 151 -10.32 -0.32 -1.97
CA GLU A 151 -9.03 -0.94 -1.74
C GLU A 151 -8.65 -0.81 -0.27
N PHE A 152 -8.50 -1.94 0.41
CA PHE A 152 -7.94 -1.93 1.75
C PHE A 152 -6.44 -1.62 1.71
N PRO A 153 -5.89 -0.98 2.76
CA PRO A 153 -4.45 -0.99 2.98
C PRO A 153 -3.88 -2.40 2.96
N GLU A 154 -2.61 -2.51 2.64
CA GLU A 154 -1.90 -3.79 2.67
C GLU A 154 -1.89 -4.36 4.08
N VAL A 155 -2.02 -5.67 4.19
CA VAL A 155 -2.08 -6.37 5.48
C VAL A 155 -1.14 -7.57 5.50
N GLN A 156 -0.61 -7.89 6.67
CA GLN A 156 -0.05 -9.19 7.00
C GLN A 156 -1.12 -10.05 7.68
N SER A 157 -0.89 -11.34 7.74
CA SER A 157 -1.84 -12.24 8.42
C SER A 157 -1.98 -11.87 9.91
N GLY A 158 -3.19 -11.71 10.38
CA GLY A 158 -3.52 -11.27 11.73
C GLY A 158 -3.79 -9.76 11.87
N ASP A 159 -3.46 -8.95 10.85
CA ASP A 159 -3.77 -7.53 10.85
C ASP A 159 -5.26 -7.27 10.58
N SER A 160 -5.71 -6.08 11.00
CA SER A 160 -6.99 -5.51 10.60
C SER A 160 -6.79 -4.23 9.82
N ALA A 161 -7.52 -4.05 8.74
CA ALA A 161 -7.51 -2.83 7.95
C ALA A 161 -8.93 -2.27 7.80
N VAL A 162 -9.03 -0.95 7.63
CA VAL A 162 -10.32 -0.26 7.52
C VAL A 162 -10.37 0.53 6.23
N ALA A 163 -11.52 0.48 5.56
CA ALA A 163 -11.86 1.32 4.42
C ALA A 163 -13.26 1.91 4.63
N GLU A 164 -13.52 3.09 4.06
CA GLU A 164 -14.79 3.79 4.21
C GLU A 164 -15.38 4.14 2.84
N ILE A 165 -16.69 4.02 2.74
CA ILE A 165 -17.50 4.50 1.61
C ILE A 165 -18.43 5.58 2.14
N GLU A 166 -18.36 6.80 1.61
CA GLU A 166 -19.37 7.80 1.91
C GLU A 166 -20.60 7.56 1.04
N VAL A 167 -21.78 7.73 1.65
CA VAL A 167 -23.08 7.49 1.04
C VAL A 167 -23.91 8.76 1.14
N LEU A 168 -24.53 9.18 0.06
CA LEU A 168 -25.52 10.25 0.03
C LEU A 168 -26.89 9.67 -0.31
N ASN A 169 -27.87 9.92 0.54
CA ASN A 169 -29.25 9.60 0.24
C ASN A 169 -29.88 10.75 -0.57
N GLY A 170 -29.97 10.60 -1.88
CA GLY A 170 -30.68 11.50 -2.79
C GLY A 170 -32.17 11.17 -2.95
N GLY A 171 -32.63 10.07 -2.35
CA GLY A 171 -34.02 9.61 -2.42
C GLY A 171 -34.97 10.46 -1.59
N LYS A 172 -36.27 10.11 -1.65
CA LYS A 172 -37.34 10.83 -0.96
C LYS A 172 -37.52 10.38 0.48
N ASP A 173 -37.20 9.13 0.77
CA ASP A 173 -37.41 8.48 2.04
C ASP A 173 -36.09 8.28 2.82
N VAL A 174 -36.22 7.89 4.08
CA VAL A 174 -35.07 7.47 4.91
C VAL A 174 -34.48 6.19 4.33
N TYR A 175 -33.17 6.18 4.15
CA TYR A 175 -32.43 5.05 3.61
C TYR A 175 -31.67 4.30 4.70
N THR A 176 -31.80 2.99 4.74
CA THR A 176 -31.02 2.09 5.61
C THR A 176 -29.96 1.38 4.76
N PRO A 177 -28.70 1.80 4.81
CA PRO A 177 -27.63 1.16 4.05
C PRO A 177 -27.49 -0.31 4.42
N THR A 178 -27.36 -1.17 3.43
CA THR A 178 -27.10 -2.59 3.63
C THR A 178 -26.20 -3.09 2.50
N LEU A 179 -25.14 -3.79 2.83
CA LEU A 179 -24.31 -4.48 1.86
C LEU A 179 -24.68 -5.97 1.82
N MET A 180 -24.93 -6.45 0.63
CA MET A 180 -25.19 -7.86 0.34
C MET A 180 -23.89 -8.56 -0.06
N HIS A 181 -23.82 -9.87 0.16
CA HIS A 181 -22.69 -10.74 -0.20
C HIS A 181 -21.37 -10.37 0.46
N LEU A 182 -21.41 -9.84 1.69
CA LEU A 182 -20.20 -9.62 2.47
C LEU A 182 -19.48 -10.95 2.73
N PRO A 183 -18.21 -11.09 2.35
CA PRO A 183 -17.43 -12.29 2.68
C PRO A 183 -17.11 -12.33 4.17
N ALA A 184 -16.84 -13.52 4.72
CA ALA A 184 -16.59 -13.73 6.15
C ALA A 184 -15.38 -12.95 6.70
N TYR A 185 -14.48 -12.51 5.83
CA TYR A 185 -13.30 -11.72 6.21
C TYR A 185 -13.54 -10.20 6.19
N ILE A 186 -14.78 -9.73 5.92
CA ILE A 186 -15.16 -8.31 5.96
C ILE A 186 -16.37 -8.13 6.86
N THR A 187 -16.30 -7.16 7.78
CA THR A 187 -17.46 -6.67 8.54
C THR A 187 -17.78 -5.24 8.13
N ALA A 188 -19.05 -4.85 8.22
CA ALA A 188 -19.52 -3.52 7.85
C ALA A 188 -20.26 -2.85 9.02
N GLU A 189 -19.93 -1.59 9.26
CA GLU A 189 -20.66 -0.70 10.17
C GLU A 189 -21.26 0.47 9.38
N TYR A 190 -22.47 0.88 9.74
CA TYR A 190 -23.22 1.95 9.08
C TYR A 190 -23.40 3.12 10.03
N LYS A 191 -22.95 4.32 9.67
CA LYS A 191 -23.03 5.52 10.51
C LYS A 191 -23.53 6.73 9.71
N PRO A 192 -24.72 7.26 10.03
CA PRO A 192 -25.73 6.70 10.94
C PRO A 192 -26.36 5.41 10.36
N ALA A 193 -27.01 4.61 11.19
CA ALA A 193 -27.71 3.38 10.76
C ALA A 193 -28.82 3.68 9.74
N MET A 194 -29.42 4.86 9.82
CA MET A 194 -30.43 5.37 8.87
C MET A 194 -30.02 6.76 8.39
N ILE A 195 -30.04 6.96 7.08
CA ILE A 195 -29.65 8.22 6.43
C ILE A 195 -30.91 8.93 5.96
N ALA A 196 -31.22 10.08 6.56
CA ALA A 196 -32.36 10.90 6.16
C ALA A 196 -32.17 11.45 4.74
N ARG A 197 -33.26 11.84 4.08
CA ARG A 197 -33.25 12.47 2.75
C ARG A 197 -32.25 13.62 2.67
N GLY A 198 -31.43 13.64 1.63
CA GLY A 198 -30.41 14.65 1.35
C GLY A 198 -29.24 14.65 2.37
N ARG A 199 -29.16 13.66 3.26
CA ARG A 199 -28.08 13.54 4.24
C ARG A 199 -27.04 12.51 3.79
N ARG A 200 -25.86 12.62 4.42
CA ARG A 200 -24.73 11.74 4.17
C ARG A 200 -24.57 10.75 5.32
N GLY A 201 -24.02 9.61 5.01
CA GLY A 201 -23.59 8.61 5.98
C GLY A 201 -22.28 7.96 5.51
N LYS A 202 -21.78 7.01 6.29
CA LYS A 202 -20.58 6.24 5.98
C LYS A 202 -20.84 4.76 6.19
N ILE A 203 -20.30 3.95 5.31
CA ILE A 203 -20.16 2.52 5.47
C ILE A 203 -18.69 2.29 5.78
N ARG A 204 -18.40 1.79 6.97
CA ARG A 204 -17.06 1.43 7.41
C ARG A 204 -16.87 -0.06 7.26
N LEU A 205 -15.93 -0.47 6.41
CA LEU A 205 -15.56 -1.84 6.19
C LEU A 205 -14.30 -2.16 6.99
N THR A 206 -14.32 -3.26 7.75
CA THR A 206 -13.15 -3.77 8.46
C THR A 206 -12.76 -5.11 7.87
N LEU A 207 -11.53 -5.21 7.40
CA LEU A 207 -10.91 -6.44 6.91
C LEU A 207 -10.28 -7.20 8.07
N HIS A 208 -10.53 -8.49 8.15
CA HIS A 208 -9.91 -9.46 9.08
C HIS A 208 -8.98 -10.35 8.28
N SER A 209 -7.69 -10.03 8.27
CA SER A 209 -6.71 -10.67 7.38
C SER A 209 -6.39 -12.12 7.76
N ASP A 210 -6.63 -12.50 9.02
CA ASP A 210 -6.54 -13.89 9.52
C ASP A 210 -7.49 -14.86 8.78
N LYS A 211 -8.56 -14.30 8.19
CA LYS A 211 -9.55 -15.07 7.42
C LYS A 211 -9.25 -15.09 5.91
N LEU A 212 -8.23 -14.36 5.44
CA LEU A 212 -7.79 -14.42 4.05
C LEU A 212 -6.98 -15.69 3.82
N GLN A 213 -7.34 -16.45 2.79
CA GLN A 213 -6.69 -17.73 2.48
C GLN A 213 -5.57 -17.60 1.43
N ASN A 214 -5.61 -16.54 0.63
CA ASN A 214 -4.72 -16.39 -0.53
C ASN A 214 -3.73 -15.26 -0.34
N LEU A 215 -2.44 -15.58 -0.44
CA LEU A 215 -1.38 -14.60 -0.55
C LEU A 215 -1.58 -13.75 -1.82
N GLY A 216 -1.29 -12.45 -1.70
CA GLY A 216 -1.44 -11.48 -2.79
C GLY A 216 -2.84 -10.89 -2.85
N LEU A 217 -3.36 -10.67 -4.06
CA LEU A 217 -4.62 -10.00 -4.30
C LEU A 217 -5.81 -10.91 -4.00
N ASN A 218 -6.66 -10.44 -3.10
CA ASN A 218 -7.97 -10.99 -2.80
C ASN A 218 -9.01 -9.97 -3.27
N GLN A 219 -9.84 -10.34 -4.22
CA GLN A 219 -10.91 -9.50 -4.78
C GLN A 219 -12.27 -10.15 -4.61
N THR A 220 -13.26 -9.33 -4.31
CA THR A 220 -14.66 -9.74 -4.24
C THR A 220 -15.56 -8.59 -4.67
N SER A 221 -16.81 -8.89 -4.96
CA SER A 221 -17.85 -7.88 -5.15
C SER A 221 -18.85 -7.97 -4.01
N VAL A 222 -19.17 -6.84 -3.42
CA VAL A 222 -20.30 -6.65 -2.52
C VAL A 222 -21.33 -5.76 -3.22
N TYR A 223 -22.56 -5.78 -2.79
CA TYR A 223 -23.63 -5.07 -3.49
C TYR A 223 -24.41 -4.20 -2.53
N LEU A 224 -24.58 -2.92 -2.87
CA LEU A 224 -25.38 -2.00 -2.07
C LEU A 224 -26.87 -2.27 -2.33
N ALA A 225 -27.61 -2.66 -1.30
CA ALA A 225 -29.05 -2.79 -1.39
C ALA A 225 -29.71 -1.39 -1.41
N ARG A 226 -30.55 -1.11 -2.38
CA ARG A 226 -31.34 0.12 -2.50
C ARG A 226 -32.53 0.12 -1.57
N PHE A 227 -33.08 -1.07 -1.33
CA PHE A 227 -34.21 -1.33 -0.46
C PHE A 227 -34.17 -2.78 0.06
N SER A 228 -35.00 -3.08 1.03
CA SER A 228 -35.10 -4.45 1.56
C SER A 228 -35.59 -5.44 0.49
N GLY A 229 -34.84 -6.52 0.26
CA GLY A 229 -35.12 -7.52 -0.77
C GLY A 229 -34.59 -7.16 -2.17
N ASP A 230 -33.71 -6.18 -2.27
CA ASP A 230 -33.05 -5.82 -3.53
C ASP A 230 -32.20 -6.99 -4.08
N LYS A 231 -31.98 -6.97 -5.40
CA LYS A 231 -31.20 -8.00 -6.11
C LYS A 231 -29.84 -7.46 -6.51
N VAL A 232 -28.86 -8.34 -6.58
CA VAL A 232 -27.52 -8.04 -7.09
C VAL A 232 -27.55 -7.75 -8.58
N SER A 233 -26.81 -6.73 -8.98
CA SER A 233 -26.66 -6.31 -10.37
C SER A 233 -25.37 -5.53 -10.54
N ALA A 234 -24.93 -5.32 -11.79
CA ALA A 234 -23.76 -4.48 -12.07
C ALA A 234 -23.96 -3.01 -11.62
N ASN A 235 -25.20 -2.54 -11.49
CA ASN A 235 -25.49 -1.16 -11.08
C ASN A 235 -25.24 -0.90 -9.60
N ASN A 236 -25.47 -1.89 -8.73
CA ASN A 236 -25.28 -1.77 -7.29
C ASN A 236 -24.04 -2.50 -6.77
N GLU A 237 -23.16 -2.93 -7.70
CA GLU A 237 -21.87 -3.58 -7.39
C GLU A 237 -20.85 -2.59 -6.84
N VAL A 238 -20.17 -2.99 -5.79
CA VAL A 238 -18.97 -2.36 -5.23
C VAL A 238 -17.86 -3.40 -5.23
N SER A 239 -16.81 -3.12 -5.99
CA SER A 239 -15.59 -3.94 -5.99
C SER A 239 -14.83 -3.74 -4.70
N VAL A 240 -14.31 -4.80 -4.12
CA VAL A 240 -13.49 -4.75 -2.91
C VAL A 240 -12.24 -5.57 -3.13
N SER A 241 -11.09 -4.97 -2.83
CA SER A 241 -9.79 -5.62 -2.94
C SER A 241 -8.93 -5.44 -1.71
N ALA A 242 -8.16 -6.48 -1.36
CA ALA A 242 -7.17 -6.49 -0.31
C ALA A 242 -5.92 -7.23 -0.78
N VAL A 243 -4.74 -6.78 -0.35
CA VAL A 243 -3.48 -7.45 -0.64
C VAL A 243 -2.91 -8.03 0.64
N LEU A 244 -2.85 -9.36 0.72
CA LEU A 244 -2.19 -10.08 1.79
C LEU A 244 -0.71 -10.24 1.44
N LEU A 245 0.16 -9.66 2.27
CA LEU A 245 1.61 -9.75 2.12
C LEU A 245 2.17 -11.02 2.77
N PRO A 246 3.28 -11.57 2.25
CA PRO A 246 3.98 -12.66 2.91
C PRO A 246 4.62 -12.20 4.22
N ASP A 247 4.68 -13.09 5.20
CA ASP A 247 5.54 -12.89 6.36
C ASP A 247 7.00 -13.13 5.96
N LEU A 248 7.78 -12.05 5.88
CA LEU A 248 9.19 -12.07 5.55
C LEU A 248 10.10 -11.73 6.74
N GLN A 249 9.55 -11.64 7.95
CA GLN A 249 10.35 -11.30 9.15
C GLN A 249 11.44 -12.36 9.41
N SER A 250 11.15 -13.63 9.18
CA SER A 250 12.12 -14.73 9.26
C SER A 250 13.22 -14.64 8.19
N ALA A 251 12.94 -14.06 7.04
CA ALA A 251 13.89 -13.90 5.94
C ALA A 251 14.86 -12.72 6.13
N ALA A 252 14.59 -11.80 7.05
CA ALA A 252 15.43 -10.64 7.31
C ALA A 252 16.84 -11.01 7.79
N GLY A 253 17.03 -12.18 8.41
CA GLY A 253 18.29 -12.71 8.92
C GLY A 253 19.18 -13.45 7.90
N PHE A 254 18.72 -13.68 6.68
CA PHE A 254 19.49 -14.43 5.70
C PHE A 254 20.72 -13.67 5.20
N ALA A 255 21.87 -14.36 5.14
CA ALA A 255 23.13 -13.82 4.61
C ALA A 255 23.06 -13.49 3.10
N LYS A 256 22.18 -14.17 2.37
CA LYS A 256 21.92 -13.95 0.95
C LYS A 256 20.51 -13.38 0.77
N LYS A 257 20.41 -12.13 0.29
CA LYS A 257 19.14 -11.44 0.09
C LYS A 257 18.90 -11.15 -1.38
N PRO A 258 17.70 -11.40 -1.89
CA PRO A 258 17.32 -10.89 -3.20
C PRO A 258 17.21 -9.36 -3.14
N LYS A 259 17.29 -8.71 -4.31
CA LYS A 259 17.00 -7.29 -4.46
C LYS A 259 16.16 -7.12 -5.73
N PHE A 260 14.87 -6.95 -5.51
CA PHE A 260 13.91 -6.74 -6.58
C PHE A 260 14.03 -5.34 -7.17
N ALA A 261 13.98 -5.23 -8.49
CA ALA A 261 13.83 -3.95 -9.18
C ALA A 261 13.01 -4.11 -10.46
N LEU A 262 12.24 -3.06 -10.78
CA LEU A 262 11.49 -2.92 -12.04
C LEU A 262 12.14 -1.87 -12.93
N SER A 263 12.06 -2.05 -14.24
CA SER A 263 12.44 -1.01 -15.20
C SER A 263 11.50 0.20 -15.17
N SER A 264 10.22 -0.03 -14.80
CA SER A 264 9.22 1.03 -14.61
C SER A 264 8.06 0.50 -13.77
N THR A 265 7.47 1.37 -12.97
CA THR A 265 6.19 1.14 -12.26
C THR A 265 4.97 1.61 -13.05
N GLU A 266 5.19 2.28 -14.18
CA GLU A 266 4.15 2.67 -15.13
C GLU A 266 4.44 2.10 -16.51
N LEU A 267 3.44 1.48 -17.11
CA LEU A 267 3.50 0.94 -18.47
C LEU A 267 2.47 1.66 -19.33
N ASN A 268 2.94 2.54 -20.23
CA ASN A 268 2.08 3.19 -21.19
C ASN A 268 2.05 2.36 -22.48
N LEU A 269 0.87 1.92 -22.87
CA LEU A 269 0.62 1.11 -24.07
C LEU A 269 0.15 1.94 -25.26
N GLY A 270 0.07 3.27 -25.12
CA GLY A 270 -0.40 4.19 -26.15
C GLY A 270 -1.88 4.03 -26.50
N VAL A 271 -2.24 4.34 -27.72
CA VAL A 271 -3.64 4.32 -28.17
C VAL A 271 -4.08 2.91 -28.54
N LEU A 272 -5.18 2.46 -27.95
CA LEU A 272 -5.82 1.19 -28.27
C LEU A 272 -6.54 1.26 -29.65
N GLY A 273 -7.34 2.31 -29.87
CA GLY A 273 -8.07 2.54 -31.12
C GLY A 273 -8.91 1.31 -31.52
N LYS A 274 -8.73 0.85 -32.77
CA LYS A 274 -9.40 -0.35 -33.29
C LYS A 274 -8.73 -1.68 -32.95
N LYS A 275 -7.63 -1.67 -32.22
CA LYS A 275 -6.89 -2.89 -31.86
C LYS A 275 -7.66 -3.68 -30.82
N LYS A 276 -7.75 -4.99 -31.01
CA LYS A 276 -8.34 -5.90 -30.01
C LYS A 276 -7.45 -6.09 -28.78
N LYS A 277 -6.13 -5.97 -28.97
CA LYS A 277 -5.11 -6.16 -27.92
C LYS A 277 -3.95 -5.21 -28.14
N VAL A 278 -3.41 -4.70 -27.04
CA VAL A 278 -2.12 -3.99 -26.99
C VAL A 278 -1.24 -4.61 -25.93
N SER A 279 0.06 -4.58 -26.11
CA SER A 279 1.01 -5.19 -25.16
C SER A 279 2.24 -4.31 -25.00
N GLY A 280 2.83 -4.37 -23.81
CA GLY A 280 4.12 -3.79 -23.50
C GLY A 280 4.92 -4.70 -22.59
N MET A 281 6.15 -4.30 -22.29
CA MET A 281 7.06 -5.07 -21.46
C MET A 281 7.57 -4.23 -20.29
N VAL A 282 7.73 -4.89 -19.15
CA VAL A 282 8.44 -4.36 -17.99
C VAL A 282 9.49 -5.38 -17.59
N THR A 283 10.74 -4.95 -17.47
CA THR A 283 11.83 -5.83 -17.07
C THR A 283 11.92 -5.91 -15.55
N ILE A 284 11.95 -7.12 -15.03
CA ILE A 284 12.20 -7.43 -13.62
C ILE A 284 13.64 -7.88 -13.48
N SER A 285 14.36 -7.39 -12.50
CA SER A 285 15.75 -7.76 -12.24
C SER A 285 16.01 -8.10 -10.78
N ASN A 286 16.97 -9.01 -10.56
CA ASN A 286 17.50 -9.33 -9.26
C ASN A 286 18.91 -8.72 -9.10
N GLY A 287 18.99 -7.59 -8.41
CA GLY A 287 20.27 -6.92 -8.09
C GLY A 287 20.90 -7.38 -6.78
N GLY A 288 20.34 -8.40 -6.13
CA GLY A 288 20.83 -8.96 -4.86
C GLY A 288 21.81 -10.11 -5.03
N ASN A 289 22.18 -10.74 -3.92
CA ASN A 289 23.04 -11.92 -3.87
C ASN A 289 22.29 -13.21 -3.49
N GLY A 290 20.99 -13.14 -3.25
CA GLY A 290 20.08 -14.26 -3.03
C GLY A 290 19.13 -14.47 -4.21
N VAL A 291 18.46 -15.62 -4.28
CA VAL A 291 17.48 -15.94 -5.33
C VAL A 291 16.21 -15.11 -5.11
N LEU A 292 15.83 -14.34 -6.11
CA LEU A 292 14.57 -13.61 -6.12
C LEU A 292 13.46 -14.54 -6.62
N LYS A 293 12.40 -14.67 -5.82
CA LYS A 293 11.17 -15.40 -6.18
C LYS A 293 10.02 -14.43 -6.37
N LEU A 294 9.34 -14.54 -7.49
CA LEU A 294 8.10 -13.84 -7.77
C LEU A 294 6.95 -14.75 -7.31
N ASN A 295 6.56 -14.61 -6.04
CA ASN A 295 5.63 -15.53 -5.37
C ASN A 295 4.23 -15.49 -5.97
N LYS A 296 3.78 -14.30 -6.41
CA LYS A 296 2.50 -14.10 -7.12
C LYS A 296 2.64 -12.96 -8.12
N ILE A 297 1.99 -13.12 -9.26
CA ILE A 297 1.78 -12.06 -10.24
C ILE A 297 0.29 -12.10 -10.59
N GLN A 298 -0.43 -11.03 -10.31
CA GLN A 298 -1.89 -10.98 -10.43
C GLN A 298 -2.32 -9.65 -11.06
N ALA A 299 -3.32 -9.70 -11.91
CA ALA A 299 -3.92 -8.50 -12.48
C ALA A 299 -5.13 -8.07 -11.65
N PHE A 300 -5.26 -6.78 -11.36
CA PHE A 300 -6.45 -6.21 -10.70
C PHE A 300 -7.67 -6.15 -11.64
N ASN A 301 -7.45 -6.18 -12.94
CA ASN A 301 -8.49 -6.05 -13.95
C ASN A 301 -8.44 -7.23 -14.91
N GLN A 302 -9.59 -7.83 -15.19
CA GLN A 302 -9.72 -9.00 -16.07
C GLN A 302 -9.29 -8.72 -17.52
N ALA A 303 -9.27 -7.45 -17.94
CA ALA A 303 -8.75 -7.08 -19.25
C ALA A 303 -7.23 -7.23 -19.37
N ILE A 304 -6.53 -7.43 -18.26
CA ILE A 304 -5.07 -7.57 -18.24
C ILE A 304 -4.68 -9.03 -18.13
N SER A 305 -3.78 -9.45 -19.00
CA SER A 305 -3.06 -10.72 -18.90
C SER A 305 -1.56 -10.49 -18.83
N VAL A 306 -0.88 -11.32 -18.05
CA VAL A 306 0.56 -11.24 -17.82
C VAL A 306 1.21 -12.54 -18.27
N THR A 307 2.32 -12.43 -18.97
CA THR A 307 3.13 -13.57 -19.39
C THR A 307 4.59 -13.35 -18.98
N LEU A 308 5.17 -14.36 -18.35
CA LEU A 308 6.53 -14.37 -17.84
C LEU A 308 7.20 -15.71 -18.15
N LYS A 309 8.49 -15.69 -18.49
CA LYS A 309 9.22 -16.93 -18.82
C LYS A 309 9.64 -17.74 -17.60
N LYS A 310 9.93 -17.06 -16.48
CA LYS A 310 10.34 -17.69 -15.23
C LYS A 310 9.95 -16.79 -14.03
N THR A 311 9.74 -17.41 -12.88
CA THR A 311 9.38 -16.74 -11.64
C THR A 311 10.49 -16.74 -10.60
N GLU A 312 11.62 -17.38 -10.87
CA GLU A 312 12.82 -17.35 -10.04
C GLU A 312 13.99 -16.77 -10.82
N LEU A 313 14.67 -15.79 -10.23
CA LEU A 313 15.84 -15.13 -10.82
C LEU A 313 17.05 -15.31 -9.92
N GLN A 314 18.15 -15.83 -10.49
CA GLN A 314 19.43 -15.87 -9.81
C GLN A 314 20.01 -14.44 -9.66
N PRO A 315 21.02 -14.24 -8.78
CA PRO A 315 21.72 -12.97 -8.69
C PRO A 315 22.17 -12.44 -10.06
N GLY A 316 21.84 -11.17 -10.34
CA GLY A 316 22.15 -10.50 -11.61
C GLY A 316 21.20 -10.82 -12.77
N GLU A 317 20.29 -11.78 -12.64
CA GLU A 317 19.38 -12.14 -13.73
C GLU A 317 18.25 -11.13 -13.93
N LYS A 318 17.74 -11.11 -15.16
CA LYS A 318 16.59 -10.31 -15.60
C LYS A 318 15.57 -11.17 -16.33
N VAL A 319 14.32 -10.75 -16.27
CA VAL A 319 13.23 -11.36 -17.06
C VAL A 319 12.24 -10.27 -17.49
N ASP A 320 11.77 -10.39 -18.73
CA ASP A 320 10.75 -9.49 -19.26
C ASP A 320 9.36 -10.03 -18.96
N MET A 321 8.58 -9.20 -18.30
CA MET A 321 7.16 -9.40 -18.01
C MET A 321 6.35 -8.73 -19.13
N LYS A 322 5.69 -9.52 -19.96
CA LYS A 322 4.77 -9.01 -20.99
C LYS A 322 3.40 -8.81 -20.38
N VAL A 323 2.91 -7.58 -20.47
CA VAL A 323 1.56 -7.21 -20.06
C VAL A 323 0.72 -6.92 -21.31
N THR A 324 -0.44 -7.54 -21.41
CA THR A 324 -1.37 -7.40 -22.53
C THR A 324 -2.72 -6.94 -22.04
N VAL A 325 -3.26 -5.91 -22.65
CA VAL A 325 -4.65 -5.43 -22.45
C VAL A 325 -5.51 -5.95 -23.59
N ASP A 326 -6.63 -6.59 -23.25
CA ASP A 326 -7.64 -7.05 -24.19
C ASP A 326 -8.88 -6.15 -24.12
N ALA A 327 -9.17 -5.45 -25.22
CA ALA A 327 -10.25 -4.47 -25.31
C ALA A 327 -11.64 -5.05 -24.98
N ARG A 328 -11.85 -6.34 -25.23
CA ARG A 328 -13.14 -7.00 -25.00
C ARG A 328 -13.58 -7.03 -23.55
N PHE A 329 -12.61 -6.97 -22.61
CA PHE A 329 -12.86 -7.10 -21.18
C PHE A 329 -12.76 -5.76 -20.42
N LEU A 330 -12.46 -4.64 -21.09
CA LEU A 330 -12.22 -3.35 -20.45
C LEU A 330 -13.41 -2.79 -19.66
N GLY A 331 -14.62 -3.14 -20.01
CA GLY A 331 -15.84 -2.72 -19.31
C GLY A 331 -16.32 -3.67 -18.21
N MET A 332 -15.64 -4.82 -18.03
CA MET A 332 -16.11 -5.89 -17.15
C MET A 332 -15.61 -5.77 -15.70
N SER A 333 -14.73 -4.83 -15.43
CA SER A 333 -14.19 -4.59 -14.08
C SER A 333 -14.06 -3.09 -13.84
N LYS A 334 -14.45 -2.65 -12.64
CA LYS A 334 -14.29 -1.26 -12.18
C LYS A 334 -12.87 -0.99 -11.68
N ALA A 335 -12.12 -2.05 -11.36
CA ALA A 335 -10.75 -1.92 -10.86
C ALA A 335 -9.81 -1.32 -11.92
N GLN A 336 -8.93 -0.43 -11.47
CA GLN A 336 -7.93 0.20 -12.33
C GLN A 336 -6.99 -0.85 -12.94
N PRO A 337 -6.57 -0.67 -14.21
CA PRO A 337 -5.65 -1.58 -14.89
C PRO A 337 -4.26 -1.57 -14.23
N ARG A 338 -3.96 -2.58 -13.41
CA ARG A 338 -2.70 -2.72 -12.68
C ARG A 338 -2.28 -4.18 -12.57
N VAL A 339 -0.99 -4.40 -12.41
CA VAL A 339 -0.39 -5.72 -12.14
C VAL A 339 0.28 -5.69 -10.77
N LEU A 340 -0.13 -6.58 -9.90
CA LEU A 340 0.49 -6.84 -8.60
C LEU A 340 1.59 -7.88 -8.75
N ILE A 341 2.74 -7.64 -8.14
CA ILE A 341 3.85 -8.58 -8.02
C ILE A 341 4.16 -8.74 -6.53
N ILE A 342 4.12 -9.96 -6.03
CA ILE A 342 4.55 -10.31 -4.68
C ILE A 342 5.87 -11.04 -4.77
N THR A 343 6.84 -10.60 -3.98
CA THR A 343 8.21 -11.14 -4.01
C THR A 343 8.62 -11.69 -2.64
N ASN A 344 9.78 -12.38 -2.61
CA ASN A 344 10.46 -12.77 -1.38
C ASN A 344 11.53 -11.76 -0.94
N ASP A 345 11.61 -10.58 -1.57
CA ASP A 345 12.50 -9.51 -1.13
C ASP A 345 11.90 -8.80 0.09
N PRO A 346 12.55 -8.85 1.29
CA PRO A 346 12.01 -8.18 2.47
C PRO A 346 11.93 -6.65 2.35
N ALA A 347 12.76 -6.06 1.46
CA ALA A 347 12.75 -4.62 1.21
C ALA A 347 11.69 -4.20 0.18
N ALA A 348 11.24 -5.14 -0.65
CA ALA A 348 10.24 -4.92 -1.69
C ALA A 348 9.28 -6.13 -1.82
N PRO A 349 8.52 -6.46 -0.75
CA PRO A 349 7.63 -7.63 -0.73
C PRO A 349 6.50 -7.53 -1.75
N LYS A 350 6.20 -6.31 -2.19
CA LYS A 350 5.17 -5.98 -3.16
C LYS A 350 5.66 -4.91 -4.12
N ALA A 351 5.23 -5.05 -5.38
CA ALA A 351 5.29 -3.97 -6.36
C ALA A 351 3.99 -3.95 -7.18
N VAL A 352 3.64 -2.76 -7.68
CA VAL A 352 2.48 -2.58 -8.57
C VAL A 352 2.93 -1.86 -9.81
N VAL A 353 2.56 -2.41 -10.97
CA VAL A 353 2.75 -1.77 -12.27
C VAL A 353 1.40 -1.23 -12.74
N SER A 354 1.29 0.09 -12.85
CA SER A 354 0.11 0.75 -13.43
C SER A 354 0.15 0.65 -14.94
N VAL A 355 -0.97 0.27 -15.55
CA VAL A 355 -1.07 0.13 -17.01
C VAL A 355 -1.94 1.25 -17.55
N ARG A 356 -1.37 2.09 -18.41
CA ARG A 356 -2.06 3.21 -19.04
C ARG A 356 -2.22 2.96 -20.54
N PHE A 357 -3.34 3.34 -21.07
CA PHE A 357 -3.64 3.34 -22.50
C PHE A 357 -4.76 4.34 -22.76
N GLU A 358 -4.78 4.86 -23.97
CA GLU A 358 -5.88 5.69 -24.48
C GLU A 358 -6.86 4.81 -25.27
N LYS A 359 -8.15 5.08 -25.17
CA LYS A 359 -9.22 4.31 -25.86
C LYS A 359 -9.31 4.65 -27.33
#